data_29b4bf2821ea62637c6d265eb3defac4
#
_entry.id   29b4bf2821ea62637c6d265eb3defac4
#
_cell.length_a   1.000
_cell.length_b   1.000
_cell.length_c   1.000
_cell.angle_alpha   90.00
_cell.angle_beta   90.00
_cell.angle_gamma   90.00
#
_symmetry.space_group_name_H-M   'P 1'
#
loop_
_entity.id
_entity.type
_entity.pdbx_description
1 polymer ?
#
loop_
_entity_poly.entity_id
_entity_poly.type
_entity_poly.pdbx_seq_one_letter_code
_entity_poly.pdbx_strand_id
1 'polypeptide(L)'
;MTYTQAQIDRANAANLEDFLRAQGETLVRSGKEYRWKAHDSLTVCGNKWFRHSQSKGGFPVDFVMEFYGKSFPEAVQMLTGES
;
A
#
# COMPACT_ATOMS: atom_id res chain seq x y z
N MET A 1 21.55 3.08 -3.90
CA MET A 1 21.27 3.83 -2.68
C MET A 1 20.62 2.92 -1.65
N THR A 2 21.05 3.01 -0.42
CA THR A 2 20.54 2.15 0.65
C THR A 2 19.62 2.95 1.56
N TYR A 3 18.44 2.41 1.85
CA TYR A 3 17.52 3.04 2.79
C TYR A 3 17.79 2.53 4.19
N THR A 4 17.63 3.42 5.18
CA THR A 4 17.77 3.02 6.57
C THR A 4 16.53 2.26 7.02
N GLN A 5 16.66 1.48 8.09
CA GLN A 5 15.51 0.77 8.63
C GLN A 5 14.41 1.76 9.04
N ALA A 6 14.77 2.93 9.54
CA ALA A 6 13.80 3.95 9.92
C ALA A 6 12.98 4.43 8.69
N GLN A 7 13.62 4.57 7.54
CA GLN A 7 12.92 4.97 6.32
C GLN A 7 11.97 3.87 5.85
N ILE A 8 12.41 2.63 5.91
CA ILE A 8 11.58 1.48 5.55
C ILE A 8 10.37 1.37 6.49
N ASP A 9 10.62 1.52 7.79
CA ASP A 9 9.54 1.46 8.79
C ASP A 9 8.53 2.57 8.57
N ARG A 10 9.00 3.77 8.23
CA ARG A 10 8.11 4.89 7.95
C ARG A 10 7.27 4.65 6.70
N ALA A 11 7.87 4.08 5.66
CA ALA A 11 7.13 3.71 4.45
C ALA A 11 6.06 2.68 4.76
N ASN A 12 6.38 1.69 5.59
CA ASN A 12 5.44 0.64 5.97
C ASN A 12 4.40 1.10 7.00
N ALA A 13 4.60 2.28 7.60
CA ALA A 13 3.61 2.88 8.49
C ALA A 13 2.63 3.79 7.74
N ALA A 14 2.84 3.99 6.44
CA ALA A 14 1.96 4.84 5.65
C ALA A 14 0.54 4.27 5.58
N ASN A 15 -0.46 5.13 5.63
CA ASN A 15 -1.84 4.72 5.54
C ASN A 15 -2.17 4.42 4.07
N LEU A 16 -2.48 3.15 3.77
CA LEU A 16 -2.79 2.73 2.41
C LEU A 16 -4.09 3.34 1.89
N GLU A 17 -5.05 3.57 2.76
CA GLU A 17 -6.31 4.21 2.36
C GLU A 17 -6.03 5.61 1.82
N ASP A 18 -5.25 6.39 2.56
CA ASP A 18 -4.90 7.74 2.15
C ASP A 18 -4.03 7.73 0.89
N PHE A 19 -3.08 6.81 0.83
CA PHE A 19 -2.21 6.67 -0.33
C PHE A 19 -3.03 6.40 -1.60
N LEU A 20 -3.95 5.45 -1.53
CA LEU A 20 -4.76 5.09 -2.68
C LEU A 20 -5.68 6.24 -3.11
N ARG A 21 -6.26 6.94 -2.14
CA ARG A 21 -7.08 8.11 -2.47
C ARG A 21 -6.26 9.20 -3.13
N ALA A 22 -5.03 9.40 -2.69
CA ALA A 22 -4.12 10.37 -3.30
C ALA A 22 -3.75 9.99 -4.73
N GLN A 23 -3.77 8.69 -5.05
CA GLN A 23 -3.53 8.21 -6.42
C GLN A 23 -4.79 8.28 -7.28
N GLY A 24 -5.90 8.76 -6.74
CA GLY A 24 -7.15 8.83 -7.49
C GLY A 24 -7.94 7.53 -7.49
N GLU A 25 -7.57 6.59 -6.63
CA GLU A 25 -8.27 5.32 -6.55
C GLU A 25 -9.55 5.41 -5.73
N THR A 26 -10.53 4.58 -6.08
CA THR A 26 -11.79 4.52 -5.37
C THR A 26 -11.80 3.35 -4.39
N LEU A 27 -12.11 3.65 -3.13
CA LEU A 27 -12.23 2.66 -2.08
C LEU A 27 -13.68 2.57 -1.62
N VAL A 28 -14.15 1.36 -1.41
CA VAL A 28 -15.52 1.11 -0.93
C VAL A 28 -15.43 0.55 0.48
N ARG A 29 -16.10 1.20 1.43
CA ARG A 29 -16.07 0.75 2.82
C ARG A 29 -16.80 -0.58 2.98
N SER A 30 -16.16 -1.50 3.71
CA SER A 30 -16.72 -2.81 4.01
C SER A 30 -16.40 -3.15 5.46
N GLY A 31 -17.30 -2.77 6.38
CA GLY A 31 -17.05 -2.95 7.81
C GLY A 31 -15.90 -2.09 8.28
N LYS A 32 -14.86 -2.71 8.84
CA LYS A 32 -13.67 -2.01 9.33
C LYS A 32 -12.61 -1.86 8.26
N GLU A 33 -12.86 -2.38 7.07
CA GLU A 33 -11.88 -2.39 5.99
C GLU A 33 -12.42 -1.63 4.79
N TYR A 34 -11.56 -1.41 3.80
CA TYR A 34 -11.97 -0.83 2.53
C TYR A 34 -11.59 -1.79 1.42
N ARG A 35 -12.48 -1.93 0.43
CA ARG A 35 -12.18 -2.70 -0.78
C ARG A 35 -11.72 -1.74 -1.87
N TRP A 36 -10.69 -2.14 -2.59
CA TRP A 36 -10.20 -1.39 -3.72
C TRP A 36 -11.08 -1.74 -4.92
N LYS A 37 -11.82 -0.77 -5.42
CA LYS A 37 -12.79 -0.99 -6.49
C LYS A 37 -12.18 -1.63 -7.73
N ALA A 38 -10.94 -1.28 -8.07
CA ALA A 38 -10.26 -1.85 -9.24
C ALA A 38 -9.90 -3.32 -9.05
N HIS A 39 -9.84 -3.80 -7.81
CA HIS A 39 -9.51 -5.19 -7.48
C HIS A 39 -10.39 -5.65 -6.33
N ASP A 40 -11.56 -6.19 -6.67
CA ASP A 40 -12.60 -6.55 -5.69
C ASP A 40 -12.12 -7.51 -4.60
N SER A 41 -11.14 -8.36 -4.90
CA SER A 41 -10.63 -9.30 -3.91
C SER A 41 -9.60 -8.69 -2.96
N LEU A 42 -9.26 -7.42 -3.14
CA LEU A 42 -8.27 -6.73 -2.32
C LEU A 42 -8.95 -5.87 -1.26
N THR A 43 -8.54 -6.04 -0.02
CA THR A 43 -8.98 -5.17 1.08
C THR A 43 -7.78 -4.46 1.68
N VAL A 44 -7.99 -3.24 2.17
CA VAL A 44 -6.97 -2.48 2.88
C VAL A 44 -7.53 -2.05 4.24
N CYS A 45 -6.67 -2.05 5.23
CA CYS A 45 -7.02 -1.63 6.58
C CYS A 45 -5.81 -0.93 7.19
N GLY A 46 -5.86 0.40 7.25
CA GLY A 46 -4.73 1.18 7.73
C GLY A 46 -3.51 1.00 6.86
N ASN A 47 -2.45 0.42 7.43
CA ASN A 47 -1.20 0.16 6.70
C ASN A 47 -1.05 -1.30 6.29
N LYS A 48 -2.16 -2.04 6.20
CA LYS A 48 -2.12 -3.44 5.80
C LYS A 48 -3.08 -3.69 4.65
N TRP A 49 -2.77 -4.68 3.84
CA TRP A 49 -3.62 -5.08 2.73
C TRP A 49 -3.71 -6.60 2.68
N PHE A 50 -4.78 -7.11 2.09
CA PHE A 50 -4.95 -8.54 1.91
C PHE A 50 -5.66 -8.81 0.59
N ARG A 51 -5.09 -9.71 -0.21
CA ARG A 51 -5.64 -10.12 -1.49
C ARG A 51 -6.27 -11.49 -1.34
N HIS A 52 -7.59 -11.52 -1.20
CA HIS A 52 -8.31 -12.76 -0.88
C HIS A 52 -8.16 -13.82 -1.97
N SER A 53 -8.11 -13.43 -3.23
CA SER A 53 -8.01 -14.39 -4.34
C SER A 53 -6.70 -15.19 -4.30
N GLN A 54 -5.66 -14.68 -3.66
CA GLN A 54 -4.36 -15.35 -3.58
C GLN A 54 -3.92 -15.62 -2.15
N SER A 55 -4.77 -15.32 -1.17
CA SER A 55 -4.45 -15.45 0.26
C SER A 55 -3.10 -14.81 0.59
N LYS A 56 -2.89 -13.59 0.08
CA LYS A 56 -1.63 -12.88 0.20
C LYS A 56 -1.88 -11.49 0.76
N GLY A 57 -1.02 -11.05 1.65
CA GLY A 57 -1.11 -9.73 2.23
C GLY A 57 0.25 -9.20 2.63
N GLY A 58 0.29 -7.99 3.17
CA GLY A 58 1.55 -7.39 3.58
C GLY A 58 1.42 -5.93 3.97
N PHE A 59 2.51 -5.20 3.81
CA PHE A 59 2.64 -3.80 4.17
C PHE A 59 2.68 -2.90 2.93
N PRO A 60 2.64 -1.57 3.10
CA PRO A 60 2.58 -0.65 1.97
C PRO A 60 3.69 -0.80 0.93
N VAL A 61 4.92 -1.06 1.36
CA VAL A 61 6.03 -1.21 0.41
C VAL A 61 5.75 -2.36 -0.55
N ASP A 62 5.33 -3.51 -0.02
CA ASP A 62 4.99 -4.67 -0.85
C ASP A 62 3.83 -4.35 -1.79
N PHE A 63 2.85 -3.60 -1.30
CA PHE A 63 1.69 -3.20 -2.10
C PHE A 63 2.11 -2.41 -3.33
N VAL A 64 2.95 -1.39 -3.13
CA VAL A 64 3.38 -0.53 -4.23
C VAL A 64 4.22 -1.31 -5.23
N MET A 65 5.10 -2.17 -4.75
CA MET A 65 5.92 -3.00 -5.63
C MET A 65 5.05 -3.94 -6.47
N GLU A 66 4.05 -4.54 -5.87
CA GLU A 66 3.23 -5.53 -6.56
C GLU A 66 2.19 -4.92 -7.49
N PHE A 67 1.48 -3.90 -7.04
CA PHE A 67 0.35 -3.34 -7.80
C PHE A 67 0.73 -2.17 -8.70
N TYR A 68 1.79 -1.46 -8.38
CA TYR A 68 2.25 -0.35 -9.21
C TYR A 68 3.52 -0.67 -9.98
N GLY A 69 4.06 -1.88 -9.81
CA GLY A 69 5.24 -2.31 -10.55
C GLY A 69 6.50 -1.49 -10.26
N LYS A 70 6.60 -0.95 -9.05
CA LYS A 70 7.74 -0.12 -8.67
C LYS A 70 8.85 -0.94 -8.04
N SER A 71 10.10 -0.44 -8.14
CA SER A 71 11.20 -1.03 -7.42
C SER A 71 11.10 -0.71 -5.93
N PHE A 72 11.87 -1.41 -5.11
CA PHE A 72 11.89 -1.15 -3.67
C PHE A 72 12.20 0.32 -3.34
N PRO A 73 13.26 0.92 -3.91
CA PRO A 73 13.54 2.34 -3.64
C PRO A 73 12.40 3.27 -4.06
N GLU A 74 11.82 3.02 -5.22
CA GLU A 74 10.70 3.83 -5.71
C GLU A 74 9.49 3.72 -4.79
N ALA A 75 9.19 2.51 -4.32
CA ALA A 75 8.07 2.30 -3.41
C ALA A 75 8.26 3.06 -2.10
N VAL A 76 9.47 3.01 -1.53
CA VAL A 76 9.77 3.75 -0.31
C VAL A 76 9.61 5.26 -0.53
N GLN A 77 10.10 5.78 -1.65
CA GLN A 77 9.96 7.20 -1.96
C GLN A 77 8.50 7.63 -2.11
N MET A 78 7.70 6.83 -2.79
CA MET A 78 6.28 7.14 -2.98
C MET A 78 5.53 7.18 -1.66
N LEU A 79 5.85 6.28 -0.75
CA LEU A 79 5.15 6.17 0.52
C LEU A 79 5.60 7.19 1.56
N THR A 80 6.87 7.60 1.52
CA THR A 80 7.40 8.57 2.48
C THR A 80 7.36 10.00 1.97
N GLY A 81 7.18 10.18 0.67
CA GLY A 81 7.23 11.50 0.06
C GLY A 81 8.64 12.07 -0.03
N GLU A 82 9.66 11.28 0.21
CA GLU A 82 11.05 11.70 0.10
C GLU A 82 11.52 11.54 -1.34
N SER A 83 12.30 12.48 -1.78
CA SER A 83 12.86 12.46 -3.14
C SER A 83 14.37 12.18 -3.11
#